data_4007b25725363dc5700d728d9281e96b
#
_entry.id   4007b25725363dc5700d728d9281e96b
#
_cell.length_a   1.000
_cell.length_b   1.000
_cell.length_c   1.000
_cell.angle_alpha   90.00
_cell.angle_beta   90.00
_cell.angle_gamma   90.00
#
_symmetry.space_group_name_H-M   'P 1'
#
loop_
_entity.id
_entity.type
_entity.pdbx_description
1 polymer ?
#
loop_
_entity_poly.entity_id
_entity_poly.type
_entity_poly.pdbx_seq_one_letter_code
_entity_poly.pdbx_strand_id
1 'polypeptide(L)'
;MVWKLRKDLQPQLVKIEDVMAFVNKHPDEGLTIFADGSDNPGGGAPCDGTVALQAMIDANFKGGLVGVLFDPETARQAHAAGVGNTIQVRLGGKTDNRHGDPVQGKALVKTLSNGDFTYRGPMFQGVKDLSLIHIR
;
A
#
# COMPACT_ATOMS: atom_id res chain seq x y z
N MET A 1 6.57 31.62 -16.08
CA MET A 1 7.53 31.53 -14.94
C MET A 1 7.69 30.08 -14.45
N VAL A 2 6.63 29.36 -14.07
CA VAL A 2 6.66 27.98 -13.56
C VAL A 2 7.33 26.99 -14.55
N TRP A 3 7.05 27.09 -15.84
CA TRP A 3 7.64 26.22 -16.86
C TRP A 3 9.19 26.24 -16.87
N LYS A 4 9.80 27.38 -16.55
CA LYS A 4 11.27 27.49 -16.47
C LYS A 4 11.82 26.72 -15.28
N LEU A 5 11.06 26.61 -14.19
CA LEU A 5 11.43 25.93 -12.95
C LEU A 5 11.02 24.44 -12.92
N ARG A 6 10.43 23.92 -13.99
CA ARG A 6 9.86 22.55 -14.02
C ARG A 6 10.82 21.44 -13.62
N LYS A 7 12.12 21.62 -13.88
CA LYS A 7 13.16 20.64 -13.51
C LYS A 7 13.50 20.73 -12.02
N ASP A 8 13.49 21.95 -11.46
CA ASP A 8 13.83 22.20 -10.06
C ASP A 8 12.67 21.83 -9.14
N LEU A 9 11.45 21.76 -9.69
CA LEU A 9 10.22 21.38 -8.97
C LEU A 9 9.93 19.87 -9.00
N GLN A 10 10.77 19.08 -9.68
CA GLN A 10 10.63 17.62 -9.65
C GLN A 10 11.13 17.07 -8.31
N PRO A 11 10.33 16.26 -7.61
CA PRO A 11 10.80 15.59 -6.40
C PRO A 11 11.94 14.64 -6.76
N GLN A 12 12.96 14.61 -5.90
CA GLN A 12 14.00 13.58 -5.99
C GLN A 12 13.44 12.32 -5.34
N LEU A 13 13.13 11.33 -6.17
CA LEU A 13 12.66 10.04 -5.69
C LEU A 13 13.85 9.15 -5.34
N VAL A 14 13.74 8.46 -4.21
CA VAL A 14 14.72 7.47 -3.77
C VAL A 14 14.29 6.11 -4.32
N LYS A 15 15.25 5.30 -4.74
CA LYS A 15 14.97 3.94 -5.21
C LYS A 15 14.59 3.04 -4.03
N ILE A 16 13.71 2.08 -4.28
CA ILE A 16 13.23 1.19 -3.21
C ILE A 16 14.37 0.38 -2.56
N GLU A 17 15.38 0.00 -3.34
CA GLU A 17 16.56 -0.71 -2.86
C GLU A 17 17.34 0.12 -1.84
N ASP A 18 17.47 1.42 -2.08
CA ASP A 18 18.15 2.36 -1.18
C ASP A 18 17.35 2.55 0.12
N VAL A 19 16.00 2.59 0.02
CA VAL A 19 15.11 2.64 1.20
C VAL A 19 15.28 1.38 2.04
N MET A 20 15.26 0.20 1.43
CA MET A 20 15.44 -1.07 2.14
C MET A 20 16.82 -1.18 2.78
N ALA A 21 17.87 -0.71 2.07
CA ALA A 21 19.23 -0.67 2.62
C ALA A 21 19.34 0.28 3.82
N PHE A 22 18.67 1.44 3.76
CA PHE A 22 18.63 2.40 4.86
C PHE A 22 17.96 1.79 6.10
N VAL A 23 16.76 1.24 5.95
CA VAL A 23 16.00 0.66 7.08
C VAL A 23 16.76 -0.50 7.72
N ASN A 24 17.39 -1.37 6.93
CA ASN A 24 18.18 -2.47 7.45
C ASN A 24 19.44 -2.03 8.25
N LYS A 25 19.99 -0.86 7.91
CA LYS A 25 21.13 -0.27 8.65
C LYS A 25 20.71 0.41 9.94
N HIS A 26 19.45 0.79 10.09
CA HIS A 26 18.94 1.61 11.17
C HIS A 26 17.73 0.94 11.87
N PRO A 27 17.86 -0.33 12.32
CA PRO A 27 16.71 -1.09 12.84
C PRO A 27 16.10 -0.48 14.12
N ASP A 28 16.88 0.29 14.86
CA ASP A 28 16.50 0.85 16.16
C ASP A 28 16.09 2.33 16.10
N GLU A 29 16.07 2.95 14.92
CA GLU A 29 15.74 4.37 14.76
C GLU A 29 14.24 4.69 14.78
N GLY A 30 13.41 3.69 15.10
CA GLY A 30 11.97 3.88 15.21
C GLY A 30 11.21 3.69 13.90
N LEU A 31 10.10 4.41 13.73
CA LEU A 31 9.22 4.26 12.56
C LEU A 31 9.79 4.98 11.34
N THR A 32 10.07 4.24 10.29
CA THR A 32 10.36 4.82 8.96
C THR A 32 9.10 4.83 8.10
N ILE A 33 8.75 5.99 7.56
CA ILE A 33 7.62 6.14 6.64
C ILE A 33 8.18 6.56 5.28
N PHE A 34 7.82 5.82 4.24
CA PHE A 34 8.08 6.24 2.86
C PHE A 34 6.80 6.21 2.04
N ALA A 35 6.64 7.20 1.18
CA ALA A 35 5.50 7.34 0.31
C ALA A 35 5.83 6.85 -1.10
N ASP A 36 5.03 5.92 -1.61
CA ASP A 36 5.08 5.55 -3.01
C ASP A 36 4.42 6.65 -3.85
N GLY A 37 5.23 7.33 -4.66
CA GLY A 37 4.75 8.40 -5.54
C GLY A 37 4.29 7.91 -6.90
N SER A 38 4.47 6.63 -7.22
CA SER A 38 4.20 6.08 -8.54
C SER A 38 2.76 5.63 -8.72
N ASP A 39 2.12 5.12 -7.66
CA ASP A 39 0.76 4.56 -7.68
C ASP A 39 -0.18 5.35 -6.75
N ASN A 40 -0.29 6.65 -6.99
CA ASN A 40 -1.08 7.56 -6.18
C ASN A 40 -2.53 7.68 -6.70
N PRO A 41 -3.54 7.18 -5.98
CA PRO A 41 -4.94 7.26 -6.40
C PRO A 41 -5.46 8.70 -6.48
N GLY A 42 -4.91 9.62 -5.70
CA GLY A 42 -5.19 11.06 -5.81
C GLY A 42 -4.74 11.67 -7.14
N GLY A 43 -3.77 11.04 -7.80
CA GLY A 43 -3.31 11.36 -9.15
C GLY A 43 -4.01 10.55 -10.26
N GLY A 44 -4.96 9.66 -9.91
CA GLY A 44 -5.69 8.82 -10.85
C GLY A 44 -5.03 7.46 -11.13
N ALA A 45 -4.05 7.05 -10.33
CA ALA A 45 -3.45 5.72 -10.41
C ALA A 45 -4.32 4.66 -9.70
N PRO A 46 -4.15 3.36 -10.03
CA PRO A 46 -5.02 2.28 -9.55
C PRO A 46 -4.94 1.99 -8.06
N CYS A 47 -3.87 2.36 -7.37
CA CYS A 47 -3.63 2.04 -5.95
C CYS A 47 -3.52 0.53 -5.68
N ASP A 48 -3.01 -0.23 -6.62
CA ASP A 48 -2.77 -1.68 -6.48
C ASP A 48 -1.30 -2.08 -6.65
N GLY A 49 -0.39 -1.09 -6.60
CA GLY A 49 1.04 -1.26 -6.78
C GLY A 49 1.69 -2.16 -5.72
N THR A 50 2.53 -3.06 -6.18
CA THR A 50 3.14 -4.13 -5.36
C THR A 50 4.63 -4.01 -5.17
N VAL A 51 5.29 -3.05 -5.83
CA VAL A 51 6.76 -2.89 -5.82
C VAL A 51 7.31 -2.81 -4.40
N ALA A 52 6.74 -1.95 -3.55
CA ALA A 52 7.18 -1.80 -2.17
C ALA A 52 6.91 -3.06 -1.33
N LEU A 53 5.76 -3.70 -1.51
CA LEU A 53 5.40 -4.95 -0.84
C LEU A 53 6.36 -6.07 -1.22
N GLN A 54 6.64 -6.25 -2.52
CA GLN A 54 7.56 -7.28 -3.01
C GLN A 54 8.96 -7.05 -2.47
N ALA A 55 9.46 -5.80 -2.47
CA ALA A 55 10.77 -5.47 -1.94
C ALA A 55 10.91 -5.81 -0.44
N MET A 56 9.88 -5.56 0.35
CA MET A 56 9.87 -5.95 1.77
C MET A 56 9.88 -7.47 1.97
N ILE A 57 9.17 -8.21 1.13
CA ILE A 57 9.14 -9.68 1.15
C ILE A 57 10.51 -10.24 0.77
N ASP A 58 11.10 -9.76 -0.33
CA ASP A 58 12.39 -10.21 -0.84
C ASP A 58 13.53 -9.93 0.17
N ALA A 59 13.45 -8.81 0.86
CA ALA A 59 14.36 -8.47 1.96
C ALA A 59 14.08 -9.24 3.26
N ASN A 60 13.05 -10.10 3.28
CA ASN A 60 12.56 -10.78 4.51
C ASN A 60 12.35 -9.79 5.68
N PHE A 61 11.87 -8.60 5.36
CA PHE A 61 11.74 -7.50 6.31
C PHE A 61 10.65 -7.79 7.33
N LYS A 62 10.94 -7.61 8.62
CA LYS A 62 9.99 -7.81 9.72
C LYS A 62 9.38 -6.49 10.14
N GLY A 63 8.07 -6.48 10.38
CA GLY A 63 7.36 -5.27 10.83
C GLY A 63 7.02 -4.27 9.73
N GLY A 64 7.12 -4.68 8.46
CA GLY A 64 6.66 -3.87 7.33
C GLY A 64 5.14 -3.74 7.28
N LEU A 65 4.65 -2.60 6.83
CA LEU A 65 3.23 -2.31 6.61
C LEU A 65 3.03 -1.59 5.28
N VAL A 66 2.13 -2.07 4.46
CA VAL A 66 1.57 -1.34 3.32
C VAL A 66 0.20 -0.80 3.74
N GLY A 67 0.03 0.52 3.71
CA GLY A 67 -1.13 1.19 4.29
C GLY A 67 -2.43 0.88 3.57
N VAL A 68 -2.40 0.88 2.23
CA VAL A 68 -3.59 0.62 1.39
C VAL A 68 -3.15 -0.08 0.12
N LEU A 69 -3.95 -1.06 -0.31
CA LEU A 69 -3.80 -1.73 -1.59
C LEU A 69 -5.19 -2.06 -2.15
N PHE A 70 -5.51 -1.55 -3.33
CA PHE A 70 -6.78 -1.83 -3.99
C PHE A 70 -6.77 -3.23 -4.58
N ASP A 71 -7.50 -4.16 -3.97
CA ASP A 71 -7.66 -5.52 -4.48
C ASP A 71 -9.02 -6.12 -4.08
N PRO A 72 -10.08 -5.82 -4.82
CA PRO A 72 -11.42 -6.28 -4.50
C PRO A 72 -11.58 -7.81 -4.62
N GLU A 73 -10.75 -8.48 -5.44
CA GLU A 73 -10.76 -9.94 -5.55
C GLU A 73 -10.25 -10.58 -4.26
N THR A 74 -9.09 -10.15 -3.78
CA THR A 74 -8.53 -10.66 -2.50
C THR A 74 -9.41 -10.28 -1.32
N ALA A 75 -10.02 -9.10 -1.32
CA ALA A 75 -10.99 -8.71 -0.30
C ALA A 75 -12.19 -9.68 -0.26
N ARG A 76 -12.78 -10.04 -1.41
CA ARG A 76 -13.87 -11.04 -1.46
C ARG A 76 -13.43 -12.41 -0.95
N GLN A 77 -12.23 -12.87 -1.31
CA GLN A 77 -11.67 -14.13 -0.80
C GLN A 77 -11.51 -14.11 0.72
N ALA A 78 -11.02 -12.98 1.28
CA ALA A 78 -10.88 -12.80 2.71
C ALA A 78 -12.23 -12.82 3.43
N HIS A 79 -13.25 -12.14 2.89
CA HIS A 79 -14.61 -12.17 3.44
C HIS A 79 -15.22 -13.57 3.41
N ALA A 80 -15.03 -14.31 2.33
CA ALA A 80 -15.51 -15.69 2.22
C ALA A 80 -14.82 -16.65 3.19
N ALA A 81 -13.52 -16.42 3.45
CA ALA A 81 -12.74 -17.24 4.38
C ALA A 81 -13.04 -16.93 5.84
N GLY A 82 -13.29 -15.68 6.19
CA GLY A 82 -13.49 -15.21 7.56
C GLY A 82 -12.19 -14.96 8.33
N VAL A 83 -12.33 -14.21 9.44
CA VAL A 83 -11.22 -13.84 10.32
C VAL A 83 -10.58 -15.10 10.94
N GLY A 84 -9.26 -15.09 11.07
CA GLY A 84 -8.45 -16.19 11.63
C GLY A 84 -8.03 -17.24 10.60
N ASN A 85 -8.58 -17.22 9.39
CA ASN A 85 -8.22 -18.17 8.35
C ASN A 85 -7.06 -17.66 7.47
N THR A 86 -6.31 -18.61 6.91
CA THR A 86 -5.25 -18.34 5.97
C THR A 86 -5.72 -18.67 4.55
N ILE A 87 -5.49 -17.74 3.62
CA ILE A 87 -5.87 -17.87 2.22
C ILE A 87 -4.65 -17.81 1.31
N GLN A 88 -4.73 -18.43 0.15
CA GLN A 88 -3.77 -18.23 -0.93
C GLN A 88 -4.17 -16.96 -1.70
N VAL A 89 -3.22 -16.06 -1.89
CA VAL A 89 -3.48 -14.78 -2.53
C VAL A 89 -2.60 -14.55 -3.76
N ARG A 90 -3.14 -13.78 -4.69
CA ARG A 90 -2.43 -13.02 -5.70
C ARG A 90 -2.77 -11.56 -5.47
N LEU A 91 -1.97 -10.87 -4.67
CA LEU A 91 -2.30 -9.57 -4.09
C LEU A 91 -1.77 -8.42 -4.96
N GLY A 92 -2.66 -7.48 -5.30
CA GLY A 92 -2.37 -6.28 -6.07
C GLY A 92 -1.86 -6.53 -7.50
N GLY A 93 -1.35 -5.49 -8.16
CA GLY A 93 -0.73 -5.56 -9.48
C GLY A 93 -1.62 -6.17 -10.57
N LYS A 94 -2.94 -5.93 -10.52
CA LYS A 94 -3.92 -6.56 -11.41
C LYS A 94 -4.51 -5.60 -12.43
N THR A 95 -4.37 -4.29 -12.19
CA THR A 95 -5.00 -3.27 -13.03
C THR A 95 -4.16 -2.96 -14.27
N ASP A 96 -2.84 -2.93 -14.11
CA ASP A 96 -1.91 -2.70 -15.22
C ASP A 96 -0.57 -3.42 -14.97
N ASN A 97 0.41 -3.22 -15.88
CA ASN A 97 1.74 -3.82 -15.79
C ASN A 97 2.85 -2.80 -15.43
N ARG A 98 2.48 -1.67 -14.83
CA ARG A 98 3.42 -0.55 -14.56
C ARG A 98 3.84 -0.48 -13.09
N HIS A 99 2.99 -1.00 -12.21
CA HIS A 99 3.11 -0.81 -10.76
C HIS A 99 3.48 -2.11 -10.02
N GLY A 100 4.07 -3.06 -10.73
CA GLY A 100 4.50 -4.36 -10.23
C GLY A 100 3.55 -5.49 -10.58
N ASP A 101 4.05 -6.73 -10.43
CA ASP A 101 3.27 -7.94 -10.64
C ASP A 101 2.50 -8.35 -9.38
N PRO A 102 1.40 -9.14 -9.50
CA PRO A 102 0.70 -9.65 -8.34
C PRO A 102 1.60 -10.48 -7.42
N VAL A 103 1.64 -10.11 -6.15
CA VAL A 103 2.39 -10.84 -5.12
C VAL A 103 1.65 -12.12 -4.76
N GLN A 104 2.33 -13.26 -4.92
CA GLN A 104 1.77 -14.57 -4.60
C GLN A 104 2.23 -15.03 -3.23
N GLY A 105 1.30 -15.57 -2.44
CA GLY A 105 1.65 -16.08 -1.13
C GLY A 105 0.46 -16.51 -0.29
N LYS A 106 0.74 -16.71 1.01
CA LYS A 106 -0.27 -17.00 2.02
C LYS A 106 -0.51 -15.75 2.86
N ALA A 107 -1.77 -15.42 3.09
CA ALA A 107 -2.16 -14.28 3.93
C ALA A 107 -3.13 -14.75 5.02
N LEU A 108 -2.87 -14.33 6.24
CA LEU A 108 -3.79 -14.50 7.36
C LEU A 108 -4.80 -13.36 7.39
N VAL A 109 -6.07 -13.68 7.37
CA VAL A 109 -7.16 -12.70 7.53
C VAL A 109 -7.25 -12.28 9.00
N LYS A 110 -6.73 -11.11 9.33
CA LYS A 110 -6.73 -10.60 10.72
C LYS A 110 -8.01 -9.85 11.09
N THR A 111 -8.55 -9.09 10.13
CA THR A 111 -9.72 -8.24 10.37
C THR A 111 -10.51 -8.12 9.09
N LEU A 112 -11.82 -8.01 9.20
CA LEU A 112 -12.73 -7.68 8.10
C LEU A 112 -13.52 -6.43 8.44
N SER A 113 -13.83 -5.63 7.44
CA SER A 113 -14.62 -4.40 7.57
C SER A 113 -15.64 -4.35 6.44
N ASN A 114 -16.77 -3.71 6.70
CA ASN A 114 -17.75 -3.36 5.68
C ASN A 114 -17.37 -2.09 4.88
N GLY A 115 -16.23 -1.48 5.22
CA GLY A 115 -15.76 -0.24 4.61
C GLY A 115 -16.25 1.03 5.30
N ASP A 116 -17.23 0.97 6.18
CA ASP A 116 -17.70 2.15 6.93
C ASP A 116 -16.63 2.61 7.92
N PHE A 117 -16.32 3.89 7.91
CA PHE A 117 -15.39 4.47 8.87
C PHE A 117 -15.72 5.94 9.19
N THR A 118 -15.12 6.44 10.26
CA THR A 118 -15.24 7.83 10.68
C THR A 118 -13.84 8.41 10.84
N TYR A 119 -13.59 9.55 10.21
CA TYR A 119 -12.33 10.26 10.35
C TYR A 119 -12.12 10.70 11.81
N ARG A 120 -10.97 10.33 12.40
CA ARG A 120 -10.57 10.70 13.76
C ARG A 120 -9.41 11.70 13.80
N GLY A 121 -8.71 11.87 12.67
CA GLY A 121 -7.63 12.84 12.53
C GLY A 121 -8.15 14.28 12.49
N PRO A 122 -7.24 15.27 12.57
CA PRO A 122 -7.62 16.70 12.58
C PRO A 122 -8.26 17.14 11.27
N MET A 123 -7.94 16.48 10.16
CA MET A 123 -8.59 16.71 8.87
C MET A 123 -9.85 15.85 8.78
N PHE A 124 -10.98 16.47 8.50
CA PHE A 124 -12.31 15.81 8.39
C PHE A 124 -12.82 15.12 9.67
N GLN A 125 -12.37 15.53 10.85
CA GLN A 125 -12.77 14.93 12.12
C GLN A 125 -14.31 14.80 12.24
N GLY A 126 -14.78 13.60 12.54
CA GLY A 126 -16.20 13.28 12.71
C GLY A 126 -16.97 13.00 11.42
N VAL A 127 -16.37 13.24 10.24
CA VAL A 127 -17.00 12.88 8.96
C VAL A 127 -17.02 11.37 8.81
N LYS A 128 -18.18 10.84 8.44
CA LYS A 128 -18.36 9.43 8.11
C LYS A 128 -18.19 9.25 6.60
N ASP A 129 -17.52 8.18 6.24
CA ASP A 129 -17.27 7.85 4.83
C ASP A 129 -17.25 6.33 4.64
N LEU A 130 -17.29 5.91 3.38
CA LEU A 130 -17.23 4.52 2.97
C LEU A 130 -15.96 4.28 2.17
N SER A 131 -15.08 3.45 2.70
CA SER A 131 -13.90 3.03 1.95
C SER A 131 -14.30 2.07 0.84
N LEU A 132 -14.24 2.54 -0.39
CA LEU A 132 -14.48 1.72 -1.59
C LEU A 132 -13.36 0.71 -1.86
N ILE A 133 -12.25 0.81 -1.17
CA ILE A 133 -11.08 -0.09 -1.29
C ILE A 133 -11.32 -1.41 -0.56
N HIS A 134 -12.21 -1.43 0.42
CA HIS A 134 -12.56 -2.61 1.21
C HIS A 134 -13.84 -3.30 0.72
N ILE A 135 -14.14 -3.24 -0.54
CA ILE A 135 -15.45 -3.61 -1.07
C ILE A 135 -15.68 -5.12 -1.13
N ARG A 136 -16.80 -5.36 -0.71
CA ARG A 136 -17.93 -6.30 -0.82
C ARG A 136 -17.78 -7.32 -1.92
#